data_6f52e0c388ebd22c26f3b04cfa1ef603
#
_entry.id   6f52e0c388ebd22c26f3b04cfa1ef603
#
_cell.length_a   1.000
_cell.length_b   1.000
_cell.length_c   1.000
_cell.angle_alpha   90.00
_cell.angle_beta   90.00
_cell.angle_gamma   90.00
#
_symmetry.space_group_name_H-M   'P 1'
#
loop_
_entity.id
_entity.type
_entity.pdbx_description
1 polymer ?
#
loop_
_entity_poly.entity_id
_entity_poly.type
_entity_poly.pdbx_seq_one_letter_code
_entity_poly.pdbx_strand_id
1 'polypeptide(L)'
;MLSRRCAGKREQENNMLNVTQIMEILPHRAPFLLVDRIDELEPGKRAVGCKAVTYNEPFFAGHFPQEPVMPGVLICEALAQVGAVALLSCEEYRGKLALFGGIQKARFRQKVVPGDVLCLETELIKLKGTIGVAKATAYVQGKVCTEAELTFVIQ
;
A
#
# COMPACT_ATOMS: atom_id res chain seq x y z
N MET A 1 -8.75 -32.71 -16.66
CA MET A 1 -8.79 -31.95 -15.39
C MET A 1 -7.65 -30.95 -15.21
N LEU A 2 -6.94 -30.59 -16.24
CA LEU A 2 -5.77 -29.68 -16.20
C LEU A 2 -6.04 -28.24 -16.70
N SER A 3 -7.24 -27.94 -17.23
CA SER A 3 -7.49 -26.65 -17.90
C SER A 3 -7.99 -25.51 -16.99
N ARG A 4 -8.47 -25.82 -15.79
CA ARG A 4 -9.01 -24.77 -14.89
C ARG A 4 -7.98 -24.09 -14.00
N ARG A 5 -6.81 -24.69 -13.79
CA ARG A 5 -5.73 -24.08 -12.98
C ARG A 5 -4.90 -23.04 -13.75
N CYS A 6 -4.86 -23.12 -15.08
CA CYS A 6 -4.09 -22.18 -15.90
C CYS A 6 -4.86 -20.89 -16.19
N ALA A 7 -6.19 -20.93 -16.26
CA ALA A 7 -7.01 -19.74 -16.49
C ALA A 7 -7.01 -18.78 -15.28
N GLY A 8 -7.12 -19.33 -14.06
CA GLY A 8 -7.09 -18.51 -12.84
C GLY A 8 -5.74 -17.85 -12.57
N LYS A 9 -4.63 -18.48 -13.00
CA LYS A 9 -3.30 -17.84 -12.89
C LYS A 9 -3.09 -16.69 -13.86
N ARG A 10 -3.65 -16.74 -15.07
CA ARG A 10 -3.49 -15.67 -16.07
C ARG A 10 -4.29 -14.42 -15.72
N GLU A 11 -5.45 -14.54 -15.10
CA GLU A 11 -6.22 -13.37 -14.62
C GLU A 11 -5.54 -12.70 -13.42
N GLN A 12 -4.90 -13.48 -12.52
CA GLN A 12 -4.12 -12.93 -11.42
C GLN A 12 -2.82 -12.26 -11.90
N GLU A 13 -2.14 -12.83 -12.89
CA GLU A 13 -0.93 -12.24 -13.47
C GLU A 13 -1.18 -10.89 -14.16
N ASN A 14 -2.38 -10.67 -14.71
CA ASN A 14 -2.76 -9.42 -15.37
C ASN A 14 -3.05 -8.28 -14.38
N ASN A 15 -3.23 -8.56 -13.09
CA ASN A 15 -3.52 -7.56 -12.05
C ASN A 15 -2.32 -7.27 -11.14
N MET A 16 -1.18 -7.92 -11.37
CA MET A 16 0.06 -7.63 -10.66
C MET A 16 0.79 -6.48 -11.32
N LEU A 17 1.36 -5.58 -10.51
CA LEU A 17 2.15 -4.46 -10.98
C LEU A 17 3.55 -4.50 -10.37
N ASN A 18 4.56 -4.31 -11.20
CA ASN A 18 5.92 -4.06 -10.74
C ASN A 18 6.10 -2.57 -10.38
N VAL A 19 7.26 -2.22 -9.81
CA VAL A 19 7.52 -0.86 -9.36
C VAL A 19 7.45 0.18 -10.49
N THR A 20 7.88 -0.17 -11.67
CA THR A 20 7.83 0.74 -12.83
C THR A 20 6.37 1.08 -13.21
N GLN A 21 5.50 0.07 -13.20
CA GLN A 21 4.07 0.25 -13.45
C GLN A 21 3.39 1.04 -12.33
N ILE A 22 3.80 0.83 -11.08
CA ILE A 22 3.32 1.62 -9.94
C ILE A 22 3.69 3.09 -10.12
N MET A 23 4.90 3.39 -10.59
CA MET A 23 5.37 4.76 -10.85
C MET A 23 4.63 5.45 -12.00
N GLU A 24 3.98 4.72 -12.88
CA GLU A 24 3.08 5.27 -13.90
C GLU A 24 1.74 5.76 -13.30
N ILE A 25 1.35 5.19 -12.15
CA ILE A 25 0.09 5.51 -11.46
C ILE A 25 0.32 6.53 -10.35
N LEU A 26 1.36 6.33 -9.53
CA LEU A 26 1.70 7.19 -8.40
C LEU A 26 2.77 8.22 -8.79
N PRO A 27 2.65 9.47 -8.33
CA PRO A 27 3.70 10.48 -8.50
C PRO A 27 4.88 10.30 -7.56
N HIS A 28 4.72 9.53 -6.49
CA HIS A 28 5.75 9.27 -5.48
C HIS A 28 7.01 8.67 -6.11
N ARG A 29 8.17 9.04 -5.58
CA ARG A 29 9.48 8.52 -6.01
C ARG A 29 10.33 8.21 -4.79
N ALA A 30 11.39 7.43 -4.98
CA ALA A 30 12.35 7.16 -3.92
C ALA A 30 12.90 8.48 -3.34
N PRO A 31 13.07 8.61 -2.03
CA PRO A 31 12.91 7.56 -1.01
C PRO A 31 11.49 7.41 -0.43
N PHE A 32 10.50 8.12 -0.96
CA PHE A 32 9.15 8.16 -0.41
C PHE A 32 8.16 7.20 -1.09
N LEU A 33 8.52 6.54 -2.16
CA LEU A 33 7.74 5.44 -2.72
C LEU A 33 7.94 4.19 -1.86
N LEU A 34 6.89 3.78 -1.15
CA LEU A 34 6.93 2.72 -0.13
C LEU A 34 6.20 1.46 -0.57
N VAL A 35 6.04 1.25 -1.86
CA VAL A 35 5.39 0.06 -2.44
C VAL A 35 6.30 -0.51 -3.52
N ASP A 36 6.71 -1.77 -3.37
CA ASP A 36 7.63 -2.42 -4.30
C ASP A 36 6.90 -3.17 -5.42
N ARG A 37 5.72 -3.69 -5.13
CA ARG A 37 4.85 -4.33 -6.12
C ARG A 37 3.40 -4.34 -5.64
N ILE A 38 2.50 -4.50 -6.56
CA ILE A 38 1.10 -4.83 -6.28
C ILE A 38 0.88 -6.29 -6.66
N ASP A 39 0.33 -7.06 -5.74
CA ASP A 39 0.02 -8.47 -5.91
C ASP A 39 -1.42 -8.70 -6.39
N GLU A 40 -2.35 -7.86 -5.92
CA GLU A 40 -3.76 -7.90 -6.31
C GLU A 40 -4.28 -6.48 -6.52
N LEU A 41 -5.03 -6.27 -7.58
CA LEU A 41 -5.62 -4.97 -7.90
C LEU A 41 -7.04 -5.13 -8.41
N GLU A 42 -7.97 -4.50 -7.72
CA GLU A 42 -9.34 -4.24 -8.17
C GLU A 42 -9.53 -2.72 -8.25
N PRO A 43 -9.42 -2.13 -9.46
CA PRO A 43 -9.52 -0.67 -9.61
C PRO A 43 -10.79 -0.09 -8.97
N GLY A 44 -10.63 0.97 -8.20
CA GLY A 44 -11.72 1.63 -7.49
C GLY A 44 -12.24 0.90 -6.24
N LYS A 45 -11.65 -0.23 -5.91
CA LYS A 45 -12.10 -1.07 -4.80
C LYS A 45 -11.01 -1.37 -3.78
N ARG A 46 -9.97 -2.07 -4.22
CA ARG A 46 -8.98 -2.61 -3.29
C ARG A 46 -7.66 -2.92 -4.01
N ALA A 47 -6.58 -2.88 -3.27
CA ALA A 47 -5.30 -3.41 -3.71
C ALA A 47 -4.57 -4.08 -2.55
N VAL A 48 -3.76 -5.06 -2.89
CA VAL A 48 -2.80 -5.70 -2.00
C VAL A 48 -1.42 -5.50 -2.58
N GLY A 49 -0.55 -4.89 -1.81
CA GLY A 49 0.82 -4.61 -2.21
C GLY A 49 1.85 -5.19 -1.25
N CYS A 50 3.09 -5.06 -1.64
CA CYS A 50 4.23 -5.54 -0.88
C CYS A 50 5.28 -4.45 -0.74
N LYS A 51 5.87 -4.36 0.45
CA LYS A 51 7.09 -3.61 0.70
C LYS A 51 8.13 -4.49 1.37
N ALA A 52 9.29 -4.59 0.74
CA ALA A 52 10.46 -5.18 1.38
C ALA A 52 11.09 -4.15 2.34
N VAL A 53 11.17 -4.50 3.61
CA VAL A 53 11.76 -3.62 4.62
C VAL A 53 13.23 -3.97 4.74
N THR A 54 14.09 -3.23 4.03
CA THR A 54 15.52 -3.44 4.07
C THR A 54 16.20 -2.45 5.01
N TYR A 55 17.38 -2.83 5.54
CA TYR A 55 18.18 -1.94 6.37
C TYR A 55 18.67 -0.70 5.61
N ASN A 56 18.68 -0.74 4.29
CA ASN A 56 19.09 0.38 3.44
C ASN A 56 18.08 1.53 3.37
N GLU A 57 16.90 1.36 3.98
CA GLU A 57 15.92 2.45 4.06
C GLU A 57 16.47 3.62 4.89
N PRO A 58 16.40 4.86 4.37
CA PRO A 58 17.03 6.00 5.03
C PRO A 58 16.47 6.31 6.41
N PHE A 59 15.22 5.95 6.71
CA PHE A 59 14.62 6.23 8.01
C PHE A 59 15.24 5.43 9.17
N PHE A 60 15.90 4.30 8.91
CA PHE A 60 16.54 3.52 9.97
C PHE A 60 17.76 4.19 10.57
N ALA A 61 18.39 5.11 9.85
CA ALA A 61 19.52 5.88 10.38
C ALA A 61 19.14 6.73 11.61
N GLY A 62 17.90 7.19 11.65
CA GLY A 62 17.38 8.02 12.73
C GLY A 62 16.34 7.37 13.64
N HIS A 63 15.79 6.22 13.26
CA HIS A 63 14.64 5.62 13.97
C HIS A 63 14.79 4.10 14.19
N PHE A 64 15.70 3.61 15.00
CA PHE A 64 16.66 4.31 15.84
C PHE A 64 18.04 3.74 15.60
N PRO A 65 19.15 4.46 15.82
CA PRO A 65 20.52 3.96 15.53
C PRO A 65 20.83 2.61 16.17
N GLN A 66 20.35 2.35 17.37
CA GLN A 66 20.62 1.10 18.11
C GLN A 66 19.49 0.08 18.01
N GLU A 67 18.30 0.48 17.59
CA GLU A 67 17.13 -0.38 17.43
C GLU A 67 16.33 0.06 16.21
N PRO A 68 16.67 -0.44 15.02
CA PRO A 68 15.98 -0.03 13.80
C PRO A 68 14.54 -0.56 13.80
N VAL A 69 13.60 0.36 13.73
CA VAL A 69 12.16 0.09 13.66
C VAL A 69 11.55 0.97 12.57
N MET A 70 10.77 0.39 11.68
CA MET A 70 10.06 1.20 10.69
C MET A 70 9.03 2.09 11.39
N PRO A 71 9.07 3.42 11.16
CA PRO A 71 8.09 4.33 11.76
C PRO A 71 6.67 3.91 11.40
N GLY A 72 5.79 3.82 12.40
CA GLY A 72 4.40 3.42 12.19
C GLY A 72 3.66 4.34 11.24
N VAL A 73 3.95 5.64 11.28
CA VAL A 73 3.37 6.61 10.35
C VAL A 73 3.76 6.36 8.90
N LEU A 74 4.94 5.79 8.64
CA LEU A 74 5.36 5.40 7.30
C LEU A 74 4.69 4.10 6.84
N ILE A 75 4.31 3.22 7.76
CA ILE A 75 3.46 2.07 7.42
C ILE A 75 2.07 2.55 6.99
N CYS A 76 1.50 3.53 7.69
CA CYS A 76 0.25 4.17 7.26
C CYS A 76 0.40 4.82 5.88
N GLU A 77 1.52 5.48 5.61
CA GLU A 77 1.81 6.05 4.29
C GLU A 77 1.91 4.96 3.22
N ALA A 78 2.59 3.85 3.49
CA ALA A 78 2.67 2.72 2.55
C ALA A 78 1.28 2.15 2.23
N LEU A 79 0.43 2.00 3.24
CA LEU A 79 -0.96 1.58 3.08
C LEU A 79 -1.77 2.58 2.25
N ALA A 80 -1.55 3.87 2.46
CA ALA A 80 -2.20 4.92 1.67
C ALA A 80 -1.76 4.88 0.21
N GLN A 81 -0.50 4.61 -0.06
CA GLN A 81 0.01 4.48 -1.43
C GLN A 81 -0.62 3.28 -2.14
N VAL A 82 -0.78 2.15 -1.46
CA VAL A 82 -1.50 0.99 -2.01
C VAL A 82 -2.96 1.35 -2.34
N GLY A 83 -3.63 2.05 -1.45
CA GLY A 83 -4.99 2.55 -1.69
C GLY A 83 -5.05 3.54 -2.86
N ALA A 84 -4.05 4.41 -2.97
CA ALA A 84 -3.93 5.35 -4.08
C ALA A 84 -3.73 4.62 -5.42
N VAL A 85 -3.01 3.51 -5.45
CA VAL A 85 -2.91 2.68 -6.66
C VAL A 85 -4.29 2.17 -7.06
N ALA A 86 -5.08 1.63 -6.13
CA ALA A 86 -6.43 1.17 -6.42
C ALA A 86 -7.31 2.28 -6.99
N LEU A 87 -7.26 3.46 -6.40
CA LEU A 87 -8.08 4.61 -6.79
C LEU A 87 -7.64 5.20 -8.12
N LEU A 88 -6.35 5.52 -8.27
CA LEU A 88 -5.81 6.21 -9.44
C LEU A 88 -5.65 5.29 -10.66
N SER A 89 -5.86 3.99 -10.50
CA SER A 89 -5.98 3.04 -11.61
C SER A 89 -7.30 3.20 -12.36
N CYS A 90 -8.30 3.85 -11.76
CA CYS A 90 -9.53 4.19 -12.45
C CYS A 90 -9.27 5.32 -13.47
N GLU A 91 -9.83 5.18 -14.66
CA GLU A 91 -9.65 6.15 -15.73
C GLU A 91 -10.09 7.57 -15.30
N GLU A 92 -11.17 7.66 -14.53
CA GLU A 92 -11.73 8.89 -13.98
C GLU A 92 -10.73 9.67 -13.12
N TYR A 93 -9.83 8.97 -12.41
CA TYR A 93 -8.89 9.58 -11.46
C TYR A 93 -7.43 9.54 -11.93
N ARG A 94 -7.19 9.04 -13.12
CA ARG A 94 -5.84 8.94 -13.70
C ARG A 94 -5.16 10.30 -13.75
N GLY A 95 -3.92 10.37 -13.28
CA GLY A 95 -3.11 11.60 -13.27
C GLY A 95 -3.44 12.57 -12.14
N LYS A 96 -4.43 12.26 -11.30
CA LYS A 96 -4.76 13.07 -10.12
C LYS A 96 -3.86 12.73 -8.94
N LEU A 97 -3.90 13.58 -7.92
CA LEU A 97 -3.20 13.37 -6.65
C LEU A 97 -4.20 12.89 -5.59
N ALA A 98 -3.77 11.93 -4.78
CA ALA A 98 -4.48 11.54 -3.58
C ALA A 98 -3.68 12.03 -2.37
N LEU A 99 -4.22 12.96 -1.62
CA LEU A 99 -3.60 13.57 -0.45
C LEU A 99 -4.24 13.03 0.83
N PHE A 100 -3.47 12.89 1.89
CA PHE A 100 -4.04 12.57 3.20
C PHE A 100 -4.99 13.66 3.66
N GLY A 101 -6.23 13.26 4.00
CA GLY A 101 -7.19 14.10 4.71
C GLY A 101 -7.26 13.78 6.19
N GLY A 102 -6.89 12.57 6.59
CA GLY A 102 -6.86 12.15 7.98
C GLY A 102 -6.49 10.68 8.15
N ILE A 103 -6.08 10.35 9.37
CA ILE A 103 -5.83 8.97 9.80
C ILE A 103 -6.62 8.76 11.08
N GLN A 104 -7.47 7.74 11.10
CA GLN A 104 -8.33 7.45 12.24
C GLN A 104 -8.11 6.00 12.69
N LYS A 105 -8.34 5.74 13.98
CA LYS A 105 -8.30 4.40 14.55
C LYS A 105 -7.01 3.64 14.26
N ALA A 106 -5.88 4.35 14.15
CA ALA A 106 -4.59 3.73 13.90
C ALA A 106 -4.15 2.90 15.11
N ARG A 107 -3.74 1.67 14.86
CA ARG A 107 -3.20 0.74 15.86
C ARG A 107 -1.92 0.12 15.34
N PHE A 108 -0.87 0.22 16.11
CA PHE A 108 0.44 -0.37 15.83
C PHE A 108 0.63 -1.55 16.78
N ARG A 109 0.41 -2.75 16.28
CA ARG A 109 0.31 -3.96 17.12
C ARG A 109 1.63 -4.66 17.32
N GLN A 110 2.57 -4.50 16.39
CA GLN A 110 3.92 -5.05 16.51
C GLN A 110 4.93 -4.22 15.72
N LYS A 111 6.17 -4.27 16.15
CA LYS A 111 7.28 -3.61 15.48
C LYS A 111 7.53 -4.23 14.11
N VAL A 112 7.89 -3.40 13.15
CA VAL A 112 8.38 -3.80 11.84
C VAL A 112 9.86 -3.44 11.77
N VAL A 113 10.68 -4.43 11.48
CA VAL A 113 12.16 -4.32 11.56
C VAL A 113 12.79 -4.70 10.22
N PRO A 114 14.07 -4.34 10.00
CA PRO A 114 14.78 -4.77 8.79
C PRO A 114 14.74 -6.29 8.61
N GLY A 115 14.45 -6.72 7.40
CA GLY A 115 14.26 -8.14 7.05
C GLY A 115 12.80 -8.55 6.95
N ASP A 116 11.88 -7.78 7.51
CA ASP A 116 10.45 -8.03 7.36
C ASP A 116 9.98 -7.72 5.93
N VAL A 117 8.91 -8.38 5.53
CA VAL A 117 8.19 -8.09 4.30
C VAL A 117 6.76 -7.74 4.68
N LEU A 118 6.35 -6.51 4.37
CA LEU A 118 4.99 -6.04 4.62
C LEU A 118 4.08 -6.50 3.50
N CYS A 119 2.98 -7.16 3.87
CA CYS A 119 1.81 -7.30 3.03
C CYS A 119 0.85 -6.15 3.39
N LEU A 120 0.53 -5.32 2.41
CA LEU A 120 -0.22 -4.07 2.58
C LEU A 120 -1.57 -4.21 1.88
N GLU A 121 -2.65 -4.25 2.62
CA GLU A 121 -4.00 -4.35 2.07
C GLU A 121 -4.79 -3.08 2.37
N THR A 122 -5.34 -2.47 1.33
CA THR A 122 -6.19 -1.28 1.46
C THR A 122 -7.44 -1.44 0.62
N GLU A 123 -8.59 -1.29 1.27
CA GLU A 123 -9.91 -1.39 0.67
C GLU A 123 -10.63 -0.05 0.77
N LEU A 124 -11.10 0.46 -0.37
CA LEU A 124 -11.91 1.68 -0.44
C LEU A 124 -13.32 1.39 0.05
N ILE A 125 -13.69 2.01 1.17
CA ILE A 125 -14.99 1.80 1.81
C ILE A 125 -16.04 2.77 1.27
N LYS A 126 -15.62 4.03 1.07
CA LYS A 126 -16.51 5.11 0.68
C LYS A 126 -15.77 6.12 -0.18
N LEU A 127 -16.42 6.55 -1.24
CA LEU A 127 -15.95 7.64 -2.09
C LEU A 127 -17.14 8.57 -2.36
N LYS A 128 -17.03 9.81 -1.92
CA LYS A 128 -18.05 10.84 -2.11
C LYS A 128 -17.40 12.11 -2.62
N GLY A 129 -17.66 12.44 -3.89
CA GLY A 129 -17.01 13.57 -4.55
C GLY A 129 -15.51 13.34 -4.63
N THR A 130 -14.73 14.20 -3.98
CA THR A 130 -13.25 14.14 -3.95
C THR A 130 -12.71 13.56 -2.65
N ILE A 131 -13.59 13.11 -1.74
CA ILE A 131 -13.18 12.57 -0.43
C ILE A 131 -13.45 11.07 -0.40
N GLY A 132 -12.42 10.31 -0.06
CA GLY A 132 -12.49 8.86 0.08
C GLY A 132 -12.06 8.40 1.46
N VAL A 133 -12.64 7.27 1.88
CA VAL A 133 -12.28 6.58 3.12
C VAL A 133 -11.89 5.15 2.78
N ALA A 134 -10.79 4.69 3.35
CA ALA A 134 -10.28 3.34 3.15
C ALA A 134 -9.98 2.67 4.49
N LYS A 135 -10.19 1.36 4.54
CA LYS A 135 -9.70 0.50 5.61
C LYS A 135 -8.38 -0.11 5.18
N ALA A 136 -7.38 -0.01 6.03
CA ALA A 136 -6.02 -0.40 5.70
C ALA A 136 -5.44 -1.31 6.78
N THR A 137 -4.80 -2.40 6.36
CA THR A 137 -4.19 -3.38 7.26
C THR A 137 -2.85 -3.84 6.69
N ALA A 138 -1.82 -3.78 7.52
CA ALA A 138 -0.49 -4.30 7.19
C ALA A 138 -0.20 -5.57 7.99
N TYR A 139 0.41 -6.53 7.33
CA TYR A 139 0.76 -7.83 7.90
C TYR A 139 2.25 -8.11 7.75
N VAL A 140 2.82 -8.77 8.73
CA VAL A 140 4.13 -9.42 8.66
C VAL A 140 3.95 -10.90 8.99
N GLN A 141 4.35 -11.79 8.09
CA GLN A 141 4.19 -13.23 8.26
C GLN A 141 2.75 -13.64 8.64
N GLY A 142 1.75 -13.02 8.01
CA GLY A 142 0.34 -13.28 8.24
C GLY A 142 -0.24 -12.70 9.52
N LYS A 143 0.54 -11.99 10.33
CA LYS A 143 0.08 -11.33 11.56
C LYS A 143 -0.10 -9.84 11.34
N VAL A 144 -1.20 -9.28 11.82
CA VAL A 144 -1.47 -7.84 11.76
C VAL A 144 -0.42 -7.09 12.56
N CYS A 145 0.32 -6.19 11.89
CA CYS A 145 1.25 -5.27 12.55
C CYS A 145 0.68 -3.86 12.68
N THR A 146 -0.14 -3.43 11.73
CA THR A 146 -0.74 -2.09 11.72
C THR A 146 -2.11 -2.15 11.08
N GLU A 147 -3.06 -1.43 11.64
CA GLU A 147 -4.37 -1.21 11.03
C GLU A 147 -4.80 0.24 11.24
N ALA A 148 -5.49 0.80 10.26
CA ALA A 148 -5.97 2.18 10.31
C ALA A 148 -7.17 2.37 9.37
N GLU A 149 -7.89 3.45 9.60
CA GLU A 149 -8.86 4.01 8.68
C GLU A 149 -8.27 5.30 8.09
N LEU A 150 -8.17 5.35 6.77
CA LEU A 150 -7.51 6.45 6.06
C LEU A 150 -8.55 7.28 5.33
N THR A 151 -8.46 8.60 5.49
CA THR A 151 -9.23 9.55 4.68
C THR A 151 -8.28 10.23 3.70
N PHE A 152 -8.67 10.33 2.45
CA PHE A 152 -7.88 11.01 1.43
C PHE A 152 -8.75 11.94 0.59
N VAL A 153 -8.10 12.93 0.01
CA VAL A 153 -8.71 13.93 -0.86
C VAL A 153 -8.08 13.83 -2.24
N ILE A 154 -8.91 13.74 -3.26
CA ILE A 154 -8.48 13.69 -4.66
C ILE A 154 -8.38 15.13 -5.20
N GLN A 155 -7.24 15.43 -5.77
CA GLN A 155 -6.97 16.77 -6.33
C GLN A 155 -6.46 16.66 -7.77
#